data_744cf9376804bef1d0abef282980b315
#
_entry.id   744cf9376804bef1d0abef282980b315
#
_cell.length_a   1.000
_cell.length_b   1.000
_cell.length_c   1.000
_cell.angle_alpha   90.00
_cell.angle_beta   90.00
_cell.angle_gamma   90.00
#
_symmetry.space_group_name_H-M   'P 1'
#
loop_
_entity.id
_entity.type
_entity.pdbx_description
1 polymer ?
#
loop_
_entity_poly.entity_id
_entity_poly.type
_entity_poly.pdbx_seq_one_letter_code
_entity_poly.pdbx_strand_id
1 'polypeptide(L)'
;MELIPAIPAPDFKQISSWKNSEPLSVGGLRGSVILLDFWTYTCIFCLRTLPLMKLLDRKYSRYGLKVIQAHSAEYEFARSSENVANALSYFSLDKIPVALDSQNKTWEAYGNSYWPKHVLIDSNGFVRYEHAGYGRINDFEEQVRELLEEAGNNISEPLEGSDPPDEIYEIYGMHFDGVAPEICVGYSRLRKFGNRQKMKPNELNIAVDKGAHIDNIVYLRGPWFWEKEGIRAGAKRNDAASIVIKYNAASRVHGIMGTSNKEAANTRIYLDGKPLDSNQLGKNVNLQDGSSTCTVKHPLVYNLVNTQAIETHEIEIVASSANLVFYTFVFG
;
A
#
# COMPACT_ATOMS: atom_id res chain seq x y z
N MET A 1 2.24 -29.21 -2.62
CA MET A 1 2.64 -28.15 -1.67
C MET A 1 3.01 -28.84 -0.37
N GLU A 2 4.18 -28.56 0.21
CA GLU A 2 4.58 -29.23 1.45
C GLU A 2 3.77 -28.66 2.61
N LEU A 3 3.07 -29.54 3.33
CA LEU A 3 2.44 -29.20 4.61
C LEU A 3 3.55 -28.81 5.58
N ILE A 4 3.49 -27.57 6.08
CA ILE A 4 4.37 -27.12 7.16
C ILE A 4 4.05 -27.98 8.40
N PRO A 5 5.04 -28.48 9.16
CA PRO A 5 4.76 -29.15 10.43
C PRO A 5 3.86 -28.24 11.28
N ALA A 6 2.81 -28.80 11.86
CA ALA A 6 1.84 -28.04 12.65
C ALA A 6 2.53 -27.31 13.81
N ILE A 7 2.75 -26.02 13.69
CA ILE A 7 3.38 -25.16 14.69
C ILE A 7 2.28 -24.36 15.39
N PRO A 8 2.23 -24.35 16.73
CA PRO A 8 1.27 -23.52 17.45
C PRO A 8 1.36 -22.06 16.98
N ALA A 9 0.25 -21.49 16.54
CA ALA A 9 0.22 -20.12 16.08
C ALA A 9 0.52 -19.16 17.24
N PRO A 10 1.45 -18.20 17.08
CA PRO A 10 1.66 -17.14 18.07
C PRO A 10 0.37 -16.33 18.28
N ASP A 11 0.12 -15.91 19.51
CA ASP A 11 -0.97 -14.97 19.77
C ASP A 11 -0.58 -13.54 19.38
N PHE A 12 -1.57 -12.65 19.28
CA PHE A 12 -1.34 -11.23 19.01
C PHE A 12 -0.46 -10.60 20.09
N LYS A 13 0.57 -9.85 19.69
CA LYS A 13 1.55 -9.23 20.59
C LYS A 13 1.43 -7.71 20.57
N GLN A 14 1.24 -7.09 21.72
CA GLN A 14 1.30 -5.64 21.91
C GLN A 14 0.47 -4.84 20.89
N ILE A 15 -0.73 -5.32 20.57
CA ILE A 15 -1.66 -4.61 19.69
C ILE A 15 -2.06 -3.29 20.35
N SER A 16 -1.84 -2.19 19.65
CA SER A 16 -2.12 -0.85 20.18
C SER A 16 -3.60 -0.52 20.22
N SER A 17 -4.38 -1.05 19.31
CA SER A 17 -5.85 -0.97 19.29
C SER A 17 -6.43 -1.94 18.26
N TRP A 18 -7.72 -2.25 18.41
CA TRP A 18 -8.51 -2.99 17.45
C TRP A 18 -9.49 -2.07 16.72
N LYS A 19 -9.77 -2.35 15.46
CA LYS A 19 -10.86 -1.74 14.70
C LYS A 19 -11.82 -2.83 14.24
N ASN A 20 -13.09 -2.47 14.14
CA ASN A 20 -14.18 -3.34 13.67
C ASN A 20 -14.45 -4.56 14.57
N SER A 21 -13.80 -4.66 15.72
CA SER A 21 -14.04 -5.73 16.72
C SER A 21 -13.53 -5.34 18.10
N GLU A 22 -13.99 -6.06 19.13
CA GLU A 22 -13.31 -6.16 20.42
C GLU A 22 -11.99 -6.92 20.25
N PRO A 23 -11.06 -6.84 21.23
CA PRO A 23 -9.81 -7.57 21.18
C PRO A 23 -10.01 -9.08 20.98
N LEU A 24 -9.26 -9.66 20.04
CA LEU A 24 -9.28 -11.09 19.72
C LEU A 24 -7.97 -11.76 20.17
N SER A 25 -8.02 -13.07 20.36
CA SER A 25 -6.85 -13.92 20.59
C SER A 25 -6.98 -15.23 19.80
N VAL A 26 -5.85 -15.81 19.39
CA VAL A 26 -5.83 -17.12 18.71
C VAL A 26 -6.48 -18.20 19.59
N GLY A 27 -6.19 -18.16 20.90
CA GLY A 27 -6.79 -19.08 21.86
C GLY A 27 -8.31 -18.92 21.99
N GLY A 28 -8.82 -17.69 21.96
CA GLY A 28 -10.26 -17.38 22.02
C GLY A 28 -11.03 -17.74 20.75
N LEU A 29 -10.33 -17.98 19.64
CA LEU A 29 -10.92 -18.34 18.35
C LEU A 29 -10.84 -19.84 18.03
N ARG A 30 -10.44 -20.69 18.97
CA ARG A 30 -10.44 -22.13 18.78
C ARG A 30 -11.81 -22.64 18.34
N GLY A 31 -11.84 -23.60 17.43
CA GLY A 31 -13.03 -24.04 16.72
C GLY A 31 -13.31 -23.30 15.42
N SER A 32 -12.62 -22.20 15.15
CA SER A 32 -12.67 -21.48 13.88
C SER A 32 -11.37 -21.63 13.11
N VAL A 33 -11.43 -21.61 11.78
CA VAL A 33 -10.27 -21.44 10.91
C VAL A 33 -9.96 -19.94 10.82
N ILE A 34 -8.70 -19.54 11.00
CA ILE A 34 -8.29 -18.15 10.97
C ILE A 34 -7.46 -17.89 9.73
N LEU A 35 -7.84 -16.89 8.95
CA LEU A 35 -7.01 -16.27 7.93
C LEU A 35 -6.45 -14.97 8.51
N LEU A 36 -5.16 -14.98 8.86
CA LEU A 36 -4.45 -13.81 9.34
C LEU A 36 -3.70 -13.16 8.18
N ASP A 37 -4.09 -11.93 7.82
CA ASP A 37 -3.52 -11.12 6.75
C ASP A 37 -2.62 -10.02 7.34
N PHE A 38 -1.31 -10.15 7.15
CA PHE A 38 -0.35 -9.10 7.49
C PHE A 38 -0.21 -8.11 6.35
N TRP A 39 -0.65 -6.90 6.59
CA TRP A 39 -0.72 -5.86 5.58
C TRP A 39 -0.36 -4.46 6.10
N THR A 40 -0.19 -3.53 5.20
CA THR A 40 -0.16 -2.10 5.47
C THR A 40 -0.86 -1.34 4.35
N TYR A 41 -1.56 -0.28 4.67
CA TYR A 41 -2.30 0.49 3.68
C TYR A 41 -1.42 1.29 2.71
N THR A 42 -0.10 1.31 2.95
CA THR A 42 0.90 1.92 2.06
C THR A 42 1.47 0.94 1.03
N CYS A 43 1.23 -0.36 1.19
CA CYS A 43 1.74 -1.38 0.29
C CYS A 43 0.75 -1.67 -0.84
N ILE A 44 1.13 -1.38 -2.08
CA ILE A 44 0.26 -1.62 -3.25
C ILE A 44 -0.08 -3.11 -3.44
N PHE A 45 0.86 -4.02 -3.12
CA PHE A 45 0.61 -5.46 -3.20
C PHE A 45 -0.44 -5.89 -2.18
N CYS A 46 -0.46 -5.26 -0.98
CA CYS A 46 -1.51 -5.49 0.00
C CYS A 46 -2.86 -4.98 -0.49
N LEU A 47 -2.88 -3.79 -1.11
CA LEU A 47 -4.12 -3.21 -1.65
C LEU A 47 -4.72 -4.11 -2.74
N ARG A 48 -3.88 -4.76 -3.55
CA ARG A 48 -4.31 -5.73 -4.57
C ARG A 48 -4.90 -7.01 -3.98
N THR A 49 -4.58 -7.38 -2.73
CA THR A 49 -5.13 -8.59 -2.08
C THR A 49 -6.43 -8.32 -1.29
N LEU A 50 -6.80 -7.05 -1.08
CA LEU A 50 -8.02 -6.70 -0.33
C LEU A 50 -9.30 -7.31 -0.92
N PRO A 51 -9.50 -7.36 -2.26
CA PRO A 51 -10.68 -8.02 -2.84
C PRO A 51 -10.79 -9.48 -2.41
N LEU A 52 -9.66 -10.21 -2.39
CA LEU A 52 -9.62 -11.59 -1.93
C LEU A 52 -10.03 -11.71 -0.47
N MET A 53 -9.49 -10.86 0.40
CA MET A 53 -9.84 -10.88 1.84
C MET A 53 -11.35 -10.67 2.04
N LYS A 54 -11.94 -9.70 1.35
CA LYS A 54 -13.38 -9.43 1.36
C LYS A 54 -14.20 -10.59 0.79
N LEU A 55 -13.73 -11.21 -0.28
CA LEU A 55 -14.38 -12.35 -0.92
C LEU A 55 -14.43 -13.56 0.03
N LEU A 56 -13.27 -13.93 0.60
CA LEU A 56 -13.17 -15.08 1.49
C LEU A 56 -13.99 -14.88 2.77
N ASP A 57 -13.95 -13.68 3.36
CA ASP A 57 -14.79 -13.35 4.51
C ASP A 57 -16.28 -13.50 4.19
N ARG A 58 -16.75 -12.88 3.09
CA ARG A 58 -18.15 -12.98 2.65
C ARG A 58 -18.60 -14.40 2.38
N LYS A 59 -17.74 -15.21 1.77
CA LYS A 59 -18.07 -16.55 1.28
C LYS A 59 -18.02 -17.60 2.40
N TYR A 60 -17.01 -17.52 3.27
CA TYR A 60 -16.69 -18.60 4.20
C TYR A 60 -16.90 -18.27 5.69
N SER A 61 -17.23 -17.03 6.06
CA SER A 61 -17.48 -16.68 7.45
C SER A 61 -18.60 -17.52 8.10
N ARG A 62 -19.63 -17.88 7.32
CA ARG A 62 -20.71 -18.76 7.79
C ARG A 62 -20.29 -20.20 8.06
N TYR A 63 -19.15 -20.64 7.52
CA TYR A 63 -18.54 -21.94 7.76
C TYR A 63 -17.45 -21.90 8.84
N GLY A 64 -17.33 -20.78 9.55
CA GLY A 64 -16.38 -20.66 10.65
C GLY A 64 -15.01 -20.09 10.24
N LEU A 65 -14.85 -19.54 9.04
CA LEU A 65 -13.67 -18.73 8.72
C LEU A 65 -13.71 -17.40 9.47
N LYS A 66 -12.58 -16.99 10.04
CA LYS A 66 -12.34 -15.69 10.63
C LYS A 66 -11.20 -15.01 9.90
N VAL A 67 -11.53 -14.04 9.05
CA VAL A 67 -10.52 -13.18 8.44
C VAL A 67 -10.14 -12.08 9.41
N ILE A 68 -8.84 -11.95 9.70
CA ILE A 68 -8.31 -10.94 10.62
C ILE A 68 -7.13 -10.28 9.94
N GLN A 69 -7.14 -8.95 9.92
CA GLN A 69 -6.06 -8.17 9.36
C GLN A 69 -5.13 -7.65 10.46
N ALA A 70 -3.84 -7.98 10.39
CA ALA A 70 -2.81 -7.39 11.22
C ALA A 70 -2.13 -6.26 10.45
N HIS A 71 -2.50 -5.02 10.76
CA HIS A 71 -1.88 -3.85 10.16
C HIS A 71 -0.52 -3.58 10.82
N SER A 72 0.56 -3.97 10.15
CA SER A 72 1.94 -3.80 10.60
C SER A 72 2.58 -2.66 9.82
N ALA A 73 2.99 -1.61 10.53
CA ALA A 73 3.38 -0.34 9.92
C ALA A 73 4.72 -0.41 9.17
N GLU A 74 4.73 0.02 7.92
CA GLU A 74 5.94 0.20 7.11
C GLU A 74 6.60 1.57 7.35
N TYR A 75 5.78 2.62 7.46
CA TYR A 75 6.19 4.00 7.70
C TYR A 75 5.77 4.46 9.09
N GLU A 76 6.48 5.45 9.64
CA GLU A 76 6.17 5.98 10.97
C GLU A 76 4.74 6.55 11.06
N PHE A 77 4.28 7.26 10.01
CA PHE A 77 2.91 7.78 9.97
C PHE A 77 1.83 6.67 9.98
N ALA A 78 2.17 5.47 9.50
CA ALA A 78 1.25 4.33 9.47
C ALA A 78 1.06 3.66 10.85
N ARG A 79 1.83 4.06 11.87
CA ARG A 79 1.64 3.66 13.27
C ARG A 79 0.46 4.36 13.94
N SER A 80 0.01 5.49 13.37
CA SER A 80 -1.08 6.30 13.90
C SER A 80 -2.43 5.60 13.72
N SER A 81 -3.15 5.39 14.83
CA SER A 81 -4.50 4.83 14.82
C SER A 81 -5.49 5.73 14.03
N GLU A 82 -5.30 7.05 14.01
CA GLU A 82 -6.08 8.00 13.22
C GLU A 82 -5.84 7.78 11.72
N ASN A 83 -4.57 7.66 11.30
CA ASN A 83 -4.24 7.43 9.89
C ASN A 83 -4.73 6.06 9.40
N VAL A 84 -4.60 5.02 10.22
CA VAL A 84 -5.17 3.70 9.89
C VAL A 84 -6.69 3.78 9.76
N ALA A 85 -7.40 4.47 10.66
CA ALA A 85 -8.85 4.62 10.57
C ALA A 85 -9.27 5.36 9.29
N ASN A 86 -8.56 6.41 8.89
CA ASN A 86 -8.78 7.12 7.62
C ASN A 86 -8.57 6.19 6.42
N ALA A 87 -7.53 5.35 6.44
CA ALA A 87 -7.26 4.37 5.39
C ALA A 87 -8.35 3.30 5.32
N LEU A 88 -8.77 2.74 6.45
CA LEU A 88 -9.86 1.74 6.51
C LEU A 88 -11.15 2.31 5.91
N SER A 89 -11.51 3.56 6.24
CA SER A 89 -12.65 4.24 5.65
C SER A 89 -12.49 4.44 4.14
N TYR A 90 -11.31 4.88 3.69
CA TYR A 90 -11.03 5.10 2.27
C TYR A 90 -11.14 3.81 1.43
N PHE A 91 -10.68 2.66 1.97
CA PHE A 91 -10.75 1.36 1.31
C PHE A 91 -12.03 0.57 1.59
N SER A 92 -13.00 1.14 2.32
CA SER A 92 -14.25 0.46 2.73
C SER A 92 -13.98 -0.87 3.46
N LEU A 93 -13.09 -0.81 4.46
CA LEU A 93 -12.71 -1.94 5.30
C LEU A 93 -13.33 -1.77 6.71
N ASP A 94 -14.66 -1.76 6.77
CA ASP A 94 -15.45 -1.50 7.97
C ASP A 94 -15.99 -2.76 8.67
N LYS A 95 -15.75 -3.95 8.12
CA LYS A 95 -16.31 -5.22 8.61
C LYS A 95 -15.26 -6.19 9.16
N ILE A 96 -14.12 -6.28 8.47
CA ILE A 96 -13.07 -7.22 8.86
C ILE A 96 -12.33 -6.69 10.10
N PRO A 97 -12.15 -7.51 11.17
CA PRO A 97 -11.36 -7.14 12.33
C PRO A 97 -9.93 -6.73 11.94
N VAL A 98 -9.45 -5.59 12.47
CA VAL A 98 -8.08 -5.11 12.21
C VAL A 98 -7.35 -4.90 13.53
N ALA A 99 -6.28 -5.67 13.73
CA ALA A 99 -5.32 -5.51 14.81
C ALA A 99 -4.26 -4.47 14.40
N LEU A 100 -4.10 -3.38 15.12
CA LEU A 100 -3.07 -2.39 14.89
C LEU A 100 -1.76 -2.83 15.57
N ASP A 101 -0.90 -3.51 14.80
CA ASP A 101 0.44 -3.95 15.20
C ASP A 101 1.46 -2.82 15.00
N SER A 102 1.21 -1.67 15.64
CA SER A 102 1.98 -0.43 15.43
C SER A 102 3.46 -0.56 15.78
N GLN A 103 3.85 -1.55 16.58
CA GLN A 103 5.23 -1.83 16.95
C GLN A 103 5.81 -3.06 16.24
N ASN A 104 5.06 -3.66 15.30
CA ASN A 104 5.43 -4.85 14.54
C ASN A 104 5.76 -6.07 15.41
N LYS A 105 5.16 -6.19 16.63
CA LYS A 105 5.45 -7.30 17.55
C LYS A 105 4.74 -8.60 17.18
N THR A 106 3.53 -8.50 16.64
CA THR A 106 2.86 -9.65 16.03
C THR A 106 3.55 -10.06 14.74
N TRP A 107 3.93 -9.10 13.90
CA TRP A 107 4.75 -9.29 12.71
C TRP A 107 6.04 -10.09 13.00
N GLU A 108 6.79 -9.66 14.02
CA GLU A 108 8.03 -10.34 14.46
C GLU A 108 7.75 -11.76 14.97
N ALA A 109 6.66 -11.96 15.74
CA ALA A 109 6.30 -13.26 16.29
C ALA A 109 5.98 -14.30 15.20
N TYR A 110 5.47 -13.87 14.04
CA TYR A 110 5.23 -14.72 12.87
C TYR A 110 6.42 -14.77 11.89
N GLY A 111 7.59 -14.26 12.26
CA GLY A 111 8.80 -14.27 11.44
C GLY A 111 8.64 -13.58 10.09
N ASN A 112 7.80 -12.54 10.02
CA ASN A 112 7.50 -11.88 8.75
C ASN A 112 8.66 -11.01 8.27
N SER A 113 8.80 -10.91 6.93
CA SER A 113 9.81 -10.10 6.26
C SER A 113 9.24 -9.30 5.08
N TYR A 114 8.02 -9.60 4.64
CA TYR A 114 7.41 -9.03 3.44
C TYR A 114 5.92 -8.74 3.66
N TRP A 115 5.39 -7.74 2.96
CA TRP A 115 3.97 -7.47 2.79
C TRP A 115 3.52 -7.80 1.36
N PRO A 116 2.28 -8.32 1.17
CA PRO A 116 1.46 -8.96 2.20
C PRO A 116 2.03 -10.32 2.60
N LYS A 117 1.65 -10.82 3.80
CA LYS A 117 1.81 -12.23 4.17
C LYS A 117 0.49 -12.75 4.72
N HIS A 118 0.05 -13.88 4.22
CA HIS A 118 -1.16 -14.56 4.64
C HIS A 118 -0.80 -15.82 5.40
N VAL A 119 -1.46 -16.07 6.52
CA VAL A 119 -1.27 -17.24 7.37
C VAL A 119 -2.61 -17.88 7.62
N LEU A 120 -2.73 -19.19 7.33
CA LEU A 120 -3.89 -19.98 7.71
C LEU A 120 -3.61 -20.77 8.98
N ILE A 121 -4.51 -20.65 9.95
CA ILE A 121 -4.47 -21.31 11.24
C ILE A 121 -5.70 -22.18 11.34
N ASP A 122 -5.52 -23.45 11.68
CA ASP A 122 -6.62 -24.42 11.81
C ASP A 122 -7.47 -24.19 13.08
N SER A 123 -8.58 -24.91 13.18
CA SER A 123 -9.50 -24.83 14.31
C SER A 123 -8.88 -25.20 15.67
N ASN A 124 -7.73 -25.86 15.66
CA ASN A 124 -6.95 -26.23 16.84
C ASN A 124 -5.88 -25.18 17.21
N GLY A 125 -5.73 -24.12 16.39
CA GLY A 125 -4.78 -23.03 16.62
C GLY A 125 -3.36 -23.32 16.15
N PHE A 126 -3.18 -24.16 15.14
CA PHE A 126 -1.88 -24.44 14.53
C PHE A 126 -1.77 -23.77 13.17
N VAL A 127 -0.60 -23.21 12.86
CA VAL A 127 -0.29 -22.70 11.52
C VAL A 127 -0.21 -23.88 10.56
N ARG A 128 -0.95 -23.83 9.46
CA ARG A 128 -1.03 -24.89 8.45
C ARG A 128 -0.52 -24.44 7.08
N TYR A 129 -0.65 -23.17 6.79
CA TYR A 129 -0.24 -22.60 5.50
C TYR A 129 0.23 -21.16 5.66
N GLU A 130 1.27 -20.80 4.90
CA GLU A 130 1.77 -19.43 4.79
C GLU A 130 2.05 -19.09 3.33
N HIS A 131 1.69 -17.86 2.96
CA HIS A 131 2.01 -17.30 1.65
C HIS A 131 2.47 -15.85 1.79
N ALA A 132 3.63 -15.53 1.22
CA ALA A 132 4.15 -14.18 1.15
C ALA A 132 4.05 -13.64 -0.28
N GLY A 133 3.60 -12.39 -0.40
CA GLY A 133 3.45 -11.71 -1.69
C GLY A 133 2.04 -11.80 -2.27
N TYR A 134 1.92 -11.27 -3.49
CA TYR A 134 0.69 -11.20 -4.26
C TYR A 134 0.56 -12.38 -5.24
N GLY A 135 -0.66 -12.86 -5.50
CA GLY A 135 -0.98 -13.95 -6.45
C GLY A 135 -1.38 -15.27 -5.79
N ARG A 136 -1.59 -16.32 -6.61
CA ARG A 136 -1.98 -17.68 -6.20
C ARG A 136 -3.30 -17.75 -5.43
N ILE A 137 -4.28 -16.98 -5.84
CA ILE A 137 -5.58 -16.83 -5.15
C ILE A 137 -6.33 -18.16 -5.09
N ASN A 138 -6.37 -18.92 -6.20
CA ASN A 138 -7.06 -20.20 -6.24
C ASN A 138 -6.47 -21.21 -5.26
N ASP A 139 -5.13 -21.34 -5.22
CA ASP A 139 -4.45 -22.23 -4.30
C ASP A 139 -4.77 -21.88 -2.85
N PHE A 140 -4.95 -20.57 -2.56
CA PHE A 140 -5.25 -20.09 -1.23
C PHE A 140 -6.69 -20.41 -0.82
N GLU A 141 -7.65 -20.24 -1.72
CA GLU A 141 -9.05 -20.58 -1.47
C GLU A 141 -9.22 -22.10 -1.24
N GLU A 142 -8.52 -22.95 -2.00
CA GLU A 142 -8.50 -24.41 -1.78
C GLU A 142 -8.04 -24.77 -0.38
N GLN A 143 -6.95 -24.14 0.12
CA GLN A 143 -6.46 -24.38 1.47
C GLN A 143 -7.44 -23.92 2.55
N VAL A 144 -8.13 -22.79 2.36
CA VAL A 144 -9.20 -22.36 3.27
C VAL A 144 -10.30 -23.41 3.37
N ARG A 145 -10.74 -23.95 2.22
CA ARG A 145 -11.79 -24.98 2.18
C ARG A 145 -11.35 -26.26 2.88
N GLU A 146 -10.14 -26.76 2.57
CA GLU A 146 -9.58 -27.96 3.20
C GLU A 146 -9.61 -27.86 4.73
N LEU A 147 -9.16 -26.74 5.29
CA LEU A 147 -9.18 -26.53 6.75
C LEU A 147 -10.58 -26.40 7.33
N LEU A 148 -11.52 -25.81 6.58
CA LEU A 148 -12.92 -25.72 7.01
C LEU A 148 -13.59 -27.09 6.97
N GLU A 149 -13.28 -27.94 6.00
CA GLU A 149 -13.78 -29.32 5.90
C GLU A 149 -13.19 -30.21 7.01
N GLU A 150 -11.88 -30.06 7.31
CA GLU A 150 -11.25 -30.68 8.49
C GLU A 150 -11.93 -30.27 9.80
N ALA A 151 -12.43 -29.05 9.90
CA ALA A 151 -13.19 -28.55 11.05
C ALA A 151 -14.64 -29.05 11.07
N GLY A 152 -15.04 -29.93 10.15
CA GLY A 152 -16.35 -30.59 10.13
C GLY A 152 -17.44 -29.87 9.30
N ASN A 153 -17.08 -28.89 8.49
CA ASN A 153 -18.04 -28.17 7.63
C ASN A 153 -18.21 -28.87 6.30
N ASN A 154 -19.43 -28.85 5.76
CA ASN A 154 -19.71 -29.31 4.38
C ASN A 154 -19.87 -28.07 3.49
N ILE A 155 -18.89 -27.82 2.63
CA ILE A 155 -18.83 -26.62 1.79
C ILE A 155 -19.37 -26.95 0.41
N SER A 156 -20.44 -26.26 0.02
CA SER A 156 -21.12 -26.44 -1.27
C SER A 156 -20.82 -25.34 -2.28
N GLU A 157 -20.15 -24.25 -1.88
CA GLU A 157 -19.80 -23.16 -2.78
C GLU A 157 -18.79 -23.63 -3.83
N PRO A 158 -18.95 -23.18 -5.11
CA PRO A 158 -17.91 -23.38 -6.10
C PRO A 158 -16.64 -22.58 -5.76
N LEU A 159 -15.47 -23.04 -6.21
CA LEU A 159 -14.27 -22.22 -6.23
C LEU A 159 -14.46 -21.00 -7.15
N GLU A 160 -13.88 -19.87 -6.78
CA GLU A 160 -13.79 -18.75 -7.71
C GLU A 160 -12.73 -19.07 -8.76
N GLY A 161 -13.13 -19.11 -10.04
CA GLY A 161 -12.23 -19.52 -11.13
C GLY A 161 -11.23 -18.48 -11.60
N SER A 162 -11.35 -17.23 -11.15
CA SER A 162 -10.47 -16.11 -11.47
C SER A 162 -10.58 -15.02 -10.42
N ASP A 163 -9.60 -14.14 -10.40
CA ASP A 163 -9.68 -12.93 -9.59
C ASP A 163 -10.95 -12.16 -9.92
N PRO A 164 -11.81 -11.85 -8.94
CA PRO A 164 -12.99 -11.06 -9.21
C PRO A 164 -12.57 -9.68 -9.73
N PRO A 165 -13.19 -9.17 -10.79
CA PRO A 165 -12.99 -7.79 -11.18
C PRO A 165 -13.42 -6.89 -10.02
N ASP A 166 -12.50 -6.09 -9.51
CA ASP A 166 -12.72 -5.16 -8.41
C ASP A 166 -12.07 -3.82 -8.77
N GLU A 167 -12.72 -2.72 -8.38
CA GLU A 167 -12.22 -1.37 -8.58
C GLU A 167 -10.78 -1.20 -8.05
N ILE A 168 -10.40 -1.96 -7.01
CA ILE A 168 -9.05 -1.92 -6.46
C ILE A 168 -8.02 -2.44 -7.46
N TYR A 169 -8.32 -3.53 -8.20
CA TYR A 169 -7.44 -4.01 -9.26
C TYR A 169 -7.35 -3.02 -10.43
N GLU A 170 -8.48 -2.44 -10.82
CA GLU A 170 -8.51 -1.45 -11.89
C GLU A 170 -7.67 -0.23 -11.55
N ILE A 171 -7.70 0.22 -10.29
CA ILE A 171 -6.95 1.37 -9.82
C ILE A 171 -5.46 1.06 -9.66
N TYR A 172 -5.13 -0.01 -8.93
CA TYR A 172 -3.74 -0.29 -8.55
C TYR A 172 -2.99 -1.14 -9.57
N GLY A 173 -3.67 -1.64 -10.60
CA GLY A 173 -3.10 -2.42 -11.68
C GLY A 173 -2.56 -3.78 -11.24
N MET A 174 -1.95 -4.47 -12.17
CA MET A 174 -1.30 -5.76 -11.93
C MET A 174 0.22 -5.59 -11.91
N HIS A 175 0.89 -6.44 -11.14
CA HIS A 175 2.34 -6.55 -11.23
C HIS A 175 2.70 -7.49 -12.39
N PHE A 176 3.73 -7.12 -13.17
CA PHE A 176 4.29 -7.92 -14.26
C PHE A 176 5.80 -7.75 -14.30
N ASP A 177 6.48 -8.72 -14.91
CA ASP A 177 7.93 -8.67 -15.06
C ASP A 177 8.35 -7.49 -15.95
N GLY A 178 9.21 -6.62 -15.42
CA GLY A 178 9.69 -5.44 -16.12
C GLY A 178 8.95 -4.13 -15.81
N VAL A 179 7.89 -4.17 -14.96
CA VAL A 179 7.29 -2.93 -14.43
C VAL A 179 8.33 -2.07 -13.72
N ALA A 180 8.20 -0.75 -13.82
CA ALA A 180 9.06 0.18 -13.09
C ALA A 180 9.10 -0.16 -11.59
N PRO A 181 10.28 -0.18 -10.94
CA PRO A 181 10.41 -0.55 -9.55
C PRO A 181 9.80 0.50 -8.62
N GLU A 182 9.44 0.08 -7.42
CA GLU A 182 9.12 1.01 -6.35
C GLU A 182 10.32 1.90 -6.01
N ILE A 183 10.10 3.22 -5.86
CA ILE A 183 11.18 4.18 -5.62
C ILE A 183 10.85 5.06 -4.41
N CYS A 184 11.42 4.68 -3.27
CA CYS A 184 11.37 5.45 -2.04
C CYS A 184 12.32 6.65 -2.11
N VAL A 185 11.90 7.81 -1.59
CA VAL A 185 12.69 9.05 -1.68
C VAL A 185 13.30 9.52 -0.35
N GLY A 186 12.96 8.91 0.77
CA GLY A 186 13.56 9.21 2.08
C GLY A 186 15.01 8.74 2.19
N TYR A 187 15.84 9.45 2.98
CA TYR A 187 17.27 9.13 3.09
C TYR A 187 17.57 7.79 3.75
N SER A 188 16.63 7.17 4.42
CA SER A 188 16.80 5.80 4.95
C SER A 188 16.85 4.73 3.84
N ARG A 189 16.26 5.00 2.68
CA ARG A 189 16.15 4.07 1.55
C ARG A 189 16.83 4.58 0.27
N LEU A 190 16.80 5.88 -0.01
CA LEU A 190 17.41 6.49 -1.19
C LEU A 190 18.80 7.04 -0.85
N ARG A 191 19.82 6.64 -1.60
CA ARG A 191 21.19 7.10 -1.41
C ARG A 191 21.47 8.45 -2.07
N LYS A 192 20.85 8.73 -3.23
CA LYS A 192 21.06 9.97 -4.00
C LYS A 192 19.93 10.20 -4.99
N PHE A 193 19.66 11.47 -5.29
CA PHE A 193 18.84 11.90 -6.42
C PHE A 193 19.68 12.04 -7.70
N GLY A 194 19.01 12.06 -8.85
CA GLY A 194 19.63 12.21 -10.18
C GLY A 194 20.25 13.58 -10.43
N ASN A 195 19.92 14.58 -9.61
CA ASN A 195 20.45 15.96 -9.69
C ASN A 195 21.98 16.06 -9.58
N ARG A 196 22.68 15.00 -9.17
CA ARG A 196 24.13 15.00 -8.90
C ARG A 196 24.56 16.02 -7.84
N GLN A 197 23.62 16.63 -7.16
CA GLN A 197 23.82 17.58 -6.08
C GLN A 197 23.82 16.82 -4.73
N LYS A 198 24.72 17.19 -3.83
CA LYS A 198 24.71 16.60 -2.48
C LYS A 198 23.58 17.22 -1.68
N MET A 199 22.57 16.42 -1.39
CA MET A 199 21.47 16.79 -0.50
C MET A 199 21.88 16.52 0.95
N LYS A 200 21.45 17.39 1.86
CA LYS A 200 21.70 17.26 3.29
C LYS A 200 20.43 16.77 3.99
N PRO A 201 20.51 15.66 4.75
CA PRO A 201 19.38 15.16 5.52
C PRO A 201 18.90 16.20 6.55
N ASN A 202 17.56 16.30 6.70
CA ASN A 202 16.86 17.16 7.66
C ASN A 202 17.14 18.66 7.50
N GLU A 203 17.71 19.09 6.39
CA GLU A 203 17.94 20.50 6.07
C GLU A 203 17.14 20.90 4.83
N LEU A 204 16.88 22.21 4.68
CA LEU A 204 16.32 22.76 3.46
C LEU A 204 17.39 22.76 2.36
N ASN A 205 17.11 22.04 1.29
CA ASN A 205 17.95 21.98 0.10
C ASN A 205 17.25 22.71 -1.04
N ILE A 206 18.00 23.48 -1.81
CA ILE A 206 17.50 24.05 -3.07
C ILE A 206 18.01 23.16 -4.20
N ALA A 207 17.14 22.34 -4.71
CA ALA A 207 17.46 21.40 -5.77
C ALA A 207 17.40 22.06 -7.14
N VAL A 208 18.41 21.78 -7.98
CA VAL A 208 18.49 22.25 -9.36
C VAL A 208 18.47 21.04 -10.29
N ASP A 209 17.49 21.01 -11.16
CA ASP A 209 17.37 20.01 -12.19
C ASP A 209 17.86 20.57 -13.53
N LYS A 210 18.67 19.78 -14.25
CA LYS A 210 19.25 20.17 -15.56
C LYS A 210 18.49 19.59 -16.75
N GLY A 211 17.38 18.89 -16.51
CA GLY A 211 16.44 18.44 -17.53
C GLY A 211 16.85 17.19 -18.33
N ALA A 212 17.94 16.51 -17.97
CA ALA A 212 18.29 15.22 -18.59
C ALA A 212 17.99 14.08 -17.60
N HIS A 213 16.89 13.35 -17.82
CA HIS A 213 16.41 12.34 -16.89
C HIS A 213 16.69 10.92 -17.37
N ILE A 214 17.24 10.11 -16.48
CA ILE A 214 17.47 8.67 -16.65
C ILE A 214 16.25 7.94 -16.10
N ASP A 215 15.84 6.86 -16.77
CA ASP A 215 14.69 6.06 -16.35
C ASP A 215 14.85 5.55 -14.91
N ASN A 216 13.75 5.59 -14.17
CA ASN A 216 13.62 5.14 -12.79
C ASN A 216 14.55 5.86 -11.79
N ILE A 217 14.96 7.08 -12.09
CA ILE A 217 15.71 7.94 -11.18
C ILE A 217 14.92 9.21 -10.91
N VAL A 218 14.81 9.56 -9.62
CA VAL A 218 14.09 10.75 -9.16
C VAL A 218 14.97 11.98 -9.23
N TYR A 219 14.41 13.07 -9.73
CA TYR A 219 14.98 14.41 -9.79
C TYR A 219 14.10 15.40 -9.02
N LEU A 220 14.72 16.41 -8.45
CA LEU A 220 14.03 17.45 -7.67
C LEU A 220 14.31 18.83 -8.24
N ARG A 221 13.32 19.73 -8.17
CA ARG A 221 13.46 21.18 -8.40
C ARG A 221 12.97 21.95 -7.21
N GLY A 222 13.60 23.09 -6.93
CA GLY A 222 13.18 23.99 -5.87
C GLY A 222 13.50 23.52 -4.47
N PRO A 223 12.77 24.06 -3.45
CA PRO A 223 13.08 23.86 -2.05
C PRO A 223 12.50 22.55 -1.50
N TRP A 224 13.36 21.68 -0.93
CA TRP A 224 12.98 20.42 -0.32
C TRP A 224 13.73 20.16 1.00
N PHE A 225 13.02 19.66 2.00
CA PHE A 225 13.60 18.99 3.16
C PHE A 225 13.73 17.50 2.86
N TRP A 226 14.92 16.94 2.97
CA TRP A 226 15.15 15.52 2.79
C TRP A 226 15.05 14.80 4.13
N GLU A 227 13.94 14.13 4.39
CA GLU A 227 13.62 13.51 5.66
C GLU A 227 13.87 11.99 5.63
N LYS A 228 13.80 11.33 6.80
CA LYS A 228 14.16 9.91 6.94
C LYS A 228 13.37 9.03 5.98
N GLU A 229 12.06 9.22 5.87
CA GLU A 229 11.17 8.36 5.10
C GLU A 229 10.66 9.01 3.81
N GLY A 230 10.87 10.29 3.60
CA GLY A 230 10.36 11.03 2.46
C GLY A 230 11.06 12.35 2.20
N ILE A 231 10.42 13.17 1.37
CA ILE A 231 10.81 14.56 1.14
C ILE A 231 9.62 15.45 1.42
N ARG A 232 9.85 16.58 2.10
CA ARG A 232 8.83 17.59 2.37
C ARG A 232 9.12 18.85 1.57
N ALA A 233 8.09 19.35 0.90
CA ALA A 233 8.21 20.60 0.16
C ALA A 233 8.59 21.74 1.11
N GLY A 234 9.52 22.59 0.67
CA GLY A 234 9.90 23.82 1.35
C GLY A 234 9.10 25.01 0.80
N ALA A 235 8.91 26.05 1.62
CA ALA A 235 8.37 27.32 1.15
C ALA A 235 9.52 28.24 0.78
N LYS A 236 9.59 28.69 -0.47
CA LYS A 236 10.39 29.82 -0.89
C LYS A 236 9.55 30.68 -1.82
N ARG A 237 9.52 31.97 -1.57
CA ARG A 237 8.73 32.91 -2.36
C ARG A 237 9.14 32.78 -3.84
N ASN A 238 8.22 32.40 -4.71
CA ASN A 238 8.34 32.23 -6.15
C ASN A 238 9.00 30.92 -6.67
N ASP A 239 9.50 30.02 -5.83
CA ASP A 239 10.06 28.75 -6.29
C ASP A 239 9.10 27.59 -5.94
N ALA A 240 8.43 27.03 -6.92
CA ALA A 240 7.65 25.82 -6.73
C ALA A 240 8.60 24.62 -6.56
N ALA A 241 8.33 23.80 -5.53
CA ALA A 241 9.00 22.53 -5.37
C ALA A 241 8.38 21.50 -6.32
N SER A 242 9.16 20.80 -7.14
CA SER A 242 8.66 19.68 -7.93
C SER A 242 9.57 18.46 -7.83
N ILE A 243 8.94 17.29 -7.96
CA ILE A 243 9.59 15.98 -8.07
C ILE A 243 9.29 15.41 -9.44
N VAL A 244 10.32 14.94 -10.11
CA VAL A 244 10.25 14.43 -11.47
C VAL A 244 10.83 13.02 -11.53
N ILE A 245 10.18 12.13 -12.27
CA ILE A 245 10.72 10.84 -12.63
C ILE A 245 10.29 10.45 -14.04
N LYS A 246 11.25 10.01 -14.83
CA LYS A 246 10.99 9.27 -16.06
C LYS A 246 10.95 7.80 -15.70
N TYR A 247 9.82 7.13 -15.91
CA TYR A 247 9.61 5.72 -15.59
C TYR A 247 9.42 4.90 -16.86
N ASN A 248 9.84 3.65 -16.83
CA ASN A 248 9.61 2.70 -17.90
C ASN A 248 8.46 1.75 -17.55
N ALA A 249 7.82 1.20 -18.59
CA ALA A 249 6.91 0.06 -18.52
C ALA A 249 5.90 0.12 -17.37
N ALA A 250 5.05 1.14 -17.34
CA ALA A 250 3.91 1.21 -16.43
C ALA A 250 2.70 1.86 -17.09
N SER A 251 1.51 1.44 -16.69
CA SER A 251 0.23 2.05 -17.07
C SER A 251 -0.43 2.78 -15.91
N ARG A 252 0.01 2.54 -14.67
CA ARG A 252 -0.45 3.21 -13.45
C ARG A 252 0.72 3.80 -12.70
N VAL A 253 0.57 5.03 -12.26
CA VAL A 253 1.53 5.69 -11.38
C VAL A 253 0.84 6.11 -10.10
N HIS A 254 1.42 5.69 -8.98
CA HIS A 254 0.95 6.04 -7.65
C HIS A 254 2.02 6.82 -6.91
N GLY A 255 1.59 7.73 -6.05
CA GLY A 255 2.44 8.38 -5.06
C GLY A 255 1.96 8.06 -3.65
N ILE A 256 2.85 7.59 -2.79
CA ILE A 256 2.58 7.63 -1.36
C ILE A 256 2.87 9.05 -0.91
N MET A 257 1.83 9.76 -0.53
CA MET A 257 1.90 11.18 -0.15
C MET A 257 1.15 11.44 1.15
N GLY A 258 1.54 12.48 1.85
CA GLY A 258 0.90 12.96 3.06
C GLY A 258 1.17 14.46 3.26
N THR A 259 0.85 14.93 4.46
CA THR A 259 1.11 16.32 4.85
C THR A 259 1.88 16.39 6.17
N SER A 260 2.72 17.40 6.32
CA SER A 260 3.48 17.62 7.56
C SER A 260 2.65 18.25 8.69
N ASN A 261 1.45 18.69 8.37
CA ASN A 261 0.46 19.20 9.30
C ASN A 261 -0.92 18.61 8.92
N LYS A 262 -1.98 18.96 9.63
CA LYS A 262 -3.33 18.45 9.34
C LYS A 262 -4.06 19.20 8.21
N GLU A 263 -3.40 20.14 7.55
CA GLU A 263 -3.97 20.91 6.45
C GLU A 263 -3.78 20.17 5.12
N ALA A 264 -4.77 20.25 4.24
CA ALA A 264 -4.66 19.66 2.92
C ALA A 264 -3.56 20.33 2.08
N ALA A 265 -2.82 19.53 1.33
CA ALA A 265 -1.83 20.00 0.36
C ALA A 265 -2.35 19.76 -1.06
N ASN A 266 -2.27 20.78 -1.91
CA ASN A 266 -2.60 20.65 -3.32
C ASN A 266 -1.34 20.43 -4.15
N THR A 267 -1.46 19.59 -5.17
CA THR A 267 -0.40 19.32 -6.14
C THR A 267 -0.94 19.47 -7.56
N ARG A 268 -0.06 19.80 -8.49
CA ARG A 268 -0.34 19.69 -9.93
C ARG A 268 0.46 18.54 -10.51
N ILE A 269 -0.17 17.78 -11.38
CA ILE A 269 0.42 16.59 -12.01
C ILE A 269 0.59 16.86 -13.49
N TYR A 270 1.77 16.58 -14.02
CA TYR A 270 2.09 16.67 -15.44
C TYR A 270 2.62 15.34 -15.93
N LEU A 271 2.24 14.96 -17.14
CA LEU A 271 2.77 13.82 -17.86
C LEU A 271 3.40 14.32 -19.16
N ASP A 272 4.67 14.00 -19.41
CA ASP A 272 5.44 14.47 -20.55
C ASP A 272 5.37 16.00 -20.75
N GLY A 273 5.43 16.72 -19.62
CA GLY A 273 5.42 18.18 -19.58
C GLY A 273 4.06 18.85 -19.82
N LYS A 274 2.96 18.08 -19.88
CA LYS A 274 1.60 18.58 -20.10
C LYS A 274 0.68 18.17 -18.96
N PRO A 275 -0.40 18.93 -18.64
CA PRO A 275 -1.49 18.43 -17.82
C PRO A 275 -2.02 17.11 -18.41
N LEU A 276 -2.54 16.23 -17.56
CA LEU A 276 -3.12 14.96 -17.98
C LEU A 276 -4.38 15.18 -18.82
N ASP A 277 -4.55 14.37 -19.85
CA ASP A 277 -5.82 14.26 -20.58
C ASP A 277 -6.86 13.49 -19.72
N SER A 278 -8.14 13.65 -20.05
CA SER A 278 -9.24 13.04 -19.29
C SER A 278 -9.16 11.51 -19.17
N ASN A 279 -8.54 10.84 -20.15
CA ASN A 279 -8.33 9.39 -20.19
C ASN A 279 -7.02 8.93 -19.51
N GLN A 280 -6.24 9.86 -18.95
CA GLN A 280 -4.99 9.59 -18.23
C GLN A 280 -5.12 9.85 -16.74
N LEU A 281 -6.28 10.38 -16.29
CA LEU A 281 -6.48 10.74 -14.90
C LEU A 281 -6.49 9.50 -13.99
N GLY A 282 -5.62 9.49 -12.99
CA GLY A 282 -5.75 8.58 -11.88
C GLY A 282 -6.95 8.93 -11.00
N LYS A 283 -7.46 7.98 -10.23
CA LYS A 283 -8.65 8.13 -9.36
C LYS A 283 -8.59 9.37 -8.44
N ASN A 284 -7.40 9.78 -8.04
CA ASN A 284 -7.19 10.89 -7.09
C ASN A 284 -6.88 12.23 -7.77
N VAL A 285 -6.93 12.29 -9.11
CA VAL A 285 -6.63 13.49 -9.88
C VAL A 285 -7.90 14.05 -10.50
N ASN A 286 -8.07 15.36 -10.38
CA ASN A 286 -9.15 16.12 -10.99
C ASN A 286 -8.60 17.03 -12.07
N LEU A 287 -9.29 17.14 -13.19
CA LEU A 287 -9.01 18.11 -14.24
C LEU A 287 -9.92 19.33 -14.02
N GLN A 288 -9.32 20.48 -13.73
CA GLN A 288 -10.03 21.74 -13.54
C GLN A 288 -9.26 22.89 -14.19
N ASP A 289 -9.93 23.68 -15.02
CA ASP A 289 -9.36 24.84 -15.72
C ASP A 289 -8.05 24.52 -16.47
N GLY A 290 -8.01 23.34 -17.13
CA GLY A 290 -6.85 22.87 -17.87
C GLY A 290 -5.67 22.42 -17.00
N SER A 291 -5.87 22.26 -15.69
CA SER A 291 -4.85 21.78 -14.75
C SER A 291 -5.27 20.44 -14.13
N SER A 292 -4.38 19.46 -14.13
CA SER A 292 -4.57 18.20 -13.42
C SER A 292 -4.05 18.33 -11.99
N THR A 293 -4.94 18.18 -11.00
CA THR A 293 -4.66 18.46 -9.60
C THR A 293 -5.01 17.29 -8.70
N CYS A 294 -4.20 17.06 -7.67
CA CYS A 294 -4.48 16.10 -6.60
C CYS A 294 -4.45 16.82 -5.25
N THR A 295 -5.48 16.60 -4.43
CA THR A 295 -5.54 17.11 -3.06
C THR A 295 -5.15 16.02 -2.07
N VAL A 296 -4.05 16.22 -1.37
CA VAL A 296 -3.50 15.31 -0.35
C VAL A 296 -4.01 15.75 1.01
N LYS A 297 -4.80 14.90 1.69
CA LYS A 297 -5.36 15.18 3.03
C LYS A 297 -4.76 14.30 4.12
N HIS A 298 -4.58 13.03 3.83
CA HIS A 298 -4.07 12.02 4.74
C HIS A 298 -2.91 11.26 4.09
N PRO A 299 -1.99 10.67 4.86
CA PRO A 299 -0.98 9.79 4.28
C PRO A 299 -1.63 8.54 3.69
N LEU A 300 -1.63 8.42 2.37
CA LEU A 300 -2.25 7.32 1.61
C LEU A 300 -1.47 7.04 0.32
N VAL A 301 -1.85 5.95 -0.35
CA VAL A 301 -1.50 5.70 -1.75
C VAL A 301 -2.48 6.47 -2.64
N TYR A 302 -1.97 7.42 -3.40
CA TYR A 302 -2.73 8.22 -4.35
C TYR A 302 -2.48 7.71 -5.77
N ASN A 303 -3.52 7.28 -6.46
CA ASN A 303 -3.44 6.95 -7.88
C ASN A 303 -3.44 8.25 -8.70
N LEU A 304 -2.32 8.52 -9.38
CA LEU A 304 -2.05 9.79 -10.05
C LEU A 304 -2.26 9.71 -11.56
N VAL A 305 -1.76 8.63 -12.18
CA VAL A 305 -1.86 8.43 -13.62
C VAL A 305 -2.45 7.06 -13.90
N ASN A 306 -3.31 7.00 -14.90
CA ASN A 306 -3.91 5.78 -15.40
C ASN A 306 -3.95 5.83 -16.93
N THR A 307 -2.91 5.30 -17.60
CA THR A 307 -2.86 5.17 -19.05
C THR A 307 -3.43 3.82 -19.48
N GLN A 308 -3.90 3.71 -20.73
CA GLN A 308 -4.41 2.45 -21.26
C GLN A 308 -3.28 1.48 -21.65
N ALA A 309 -2.13 2.02 -22.05
CA ALA A 309 -0.97 1.26 -22.49
C ALA A 309 0.15 1.27 -21.46
N ILE A 310 0.95 0.20 -21.43
CA ILE A 310 2.19 0.10 -20.67
C ILE A 310 3.29 0.78 -21.48
N GLU A 311 3.67 1.97 -21.08
CA GLU A 311 4.60 2.83 -21.81
C GLU A 311 5.62 3.51 -20.90
N THR A 312 6.58 4.18 -21.51
CA THR A 312 7.55 5.03 -20.83
C THR A 312 7.06 6.47 -20.88
N HIS A 313 6.93 7.09 -19.71
CA HIS A 313 6.54 8.50 -19.58
C HIS A 313 7.39 9.21 -18.53
N GLU A 314 7.30 10.53 -18.52
CA GLU A 314 7.86 11.36 -17.46
C GLU A 314 6.73 12.01 -16.67
N ILE A 315 6.66 11.73 -15.36
CA ILE A 315 5.71 12.39 -14.46
C ILE A 315 6.44 13.48 -13.66
N GLU A 316 5.82 14.66 -13.58
CA GLU A 316 6.20 15.73 -12.67
C GLU A 316 5.06 16.03 -11.71
N ILE A 317 5.38 16.07 -10.41
CA ILE A 317 4.46 16.46 -9.35
C ILE A 317 4.95 17.78 -8.76
N VAL A 318 4.15 18.84 -8.93
CA VAL A 318 4.46 20.18 -8.43
C VAL A 318 3.69 20.43 -7.15
N ALA A 319 4.41 20.65 -6.05
CA ALA A 319 3.83 21.02 -4.77
C ALA A 319 3.32 22.46 -4.81
N SER A 320 2.03 22.66 -4.57
CA SER A 320 1.43 23.98 -4.46
C SER A 320 1.49 24.54 -3.03
N SER A 321 1.92 23.72 -2.05
CA SER A 321 2.02 24.10 -0.63
C SER A 321 3.22 23.44 0.03
N ALA A 322 3.78 24.13 1.03
CA ALA A 322 5.02 23.68 1.73
C ALA A 322 4.81 22.53 2.72
N ASN A 323 3.58 22.07 2.91
CA ASN A 323 3.26 20.97 3.81
C ASN A 323 3.13 19.61 3.10
N LEU A 324 3.27 19.56 1.77
CA LEU A 324 3.29 18.29 1.04
C LEU A 324 4.50 17.45 1.46
N VAL A 325 4.25 16.19 1.79
CA VAL A 325 5.29 15.17 1.99
C VAL A 325 5.11 14.07 0.94
N PHE A 326 6.16 13.76 0.21
CA PHE A 326 6.21 12.66 -0.75
C PHE A 326 7.14 11.57 -0.23
N TYR A 327 6.68 10.33 -0.25
CA TYR A 327 7.42 9.18 0.31
C TYR A 327 7.95 8.24 -0.76
N THR A 328 7.10 7.87 -1.74
CA THR A 328 7.41 6.78 -2.67
C THR A 328 6.62 6.91 -3.96
N PHE A 329 7.26 6.59 -5.08
CA PHE A 329 6.58 6.23 -6.32
C PHE A 329 6.35 4.72 -6.39
N VAL A 330 5.15 4.32 -6.81
CA VAL A 330 4.77 2.92 -7.04
C VAL A 330 4.11 2.81 -8.40
N PHE A 331 4.37 1.71 -9.11
CA PHE A 331 3.95 1.51 -10.49
C PHE A 331 3.16 0.21 -10.68
N GLY A 332 2.27 0.19 -11.73
CA GLY A 332 1.48 -0.96 -12.09
C GLY A 332 1.04 -0.98 -13.53
#